data_ea43518ff4bfd6d7b2f4601a7155e5aa
#
_entry.id   ea43518ff4bfd6d7b2f4601a7155e5aa
#
_cell.length_a   1.000
_cell.length_b   1.000
_cell.length_c   1.000
_cell.angle_alpha   90.00
_cell.angle_beta   90.00
_cell.angle_gamma   90.00
#
_symmetry.space_group_name_H-M   'P 1'
#
loop_
_entity.id
_entity.type
_entity.pdbx_description
1 polymer ?
#
loop_
_entity_poly.entity_id
_entity_poly.type
_entity_poly.pdbx_seq_one_letter_code
_entity_poly.pdbx_strand_id
1 'polypeptide(L)'
;MKVLEQIRNNKLIRTGTFYSIASTTSSVLAMIVGFLNMRWLGPELLGIWQSLNIIVSYMPIAQLGIQSGLNLELPIALGQKDDKKAMLLVSTGLRYAIVLSLILIIATSVTFAVLAVRGTDPKFLFGFAAVSFLIVTSCYKLHYIATYRSANAFDRLTKIYWVDIVVTAGLIYCIYRYQYYGLLLFYVVKDFVHTCLLWYFAPYRHIRPDFGKSSFKILLKRGIFMTVYNETKGVIESFPRVILLHFGGVVQVGLFSPALTIGTMMNLIPNQISQFLHPQFGYKYGQTKCARDNWPFLRALYIYAPLCILPFAIFGWVVMPFLLEYIFPKYIDSLWPIRIMMIGFLFSTTYFGRGFLITIKAYKQALLLLGTDFVFLLCFTIIAYKLNPGNLLNDLAIGMTLNYFVNYIINIFVVRKTLHLPKFNRPTP
;
A
#
# COMPACT_ATOMS: atom_id res chain seq x y z
N MET A 1 -10.73 12.20 -30.06
CA MET A 1 -11.84 11.36 -30.53
C MET A 1 -11.41 9.93 -30.80
N LYS A 2 -10.42 9.63 -31.65
CA LYS A 2 -9.97 8.24 -31.98
C LYS A 2 -9.59 7.39 -30.73
N VAL A 3 -8.96 7.98 -29.71
CA VAL A 3 -8.60 7.27 -28.46
C VAL A 3 -9.85 6.88 -27.65
N LEU A 4 -10.85 7.76 -27.58
CA LEU A 4 -12.11 7.47 -26.90
C LEU A 4 -12.95 6.38 -27.62
N GLU A 5 -12.88 6.32 -28.95
CA GLU A 5 -13.51 5.25 -29.75
C GLU A 5 -12.78 3.92 -29.59
N GLN A 6 -11.45 3.90 -29.55
CA GLN A 6 -10.68 2.70 -29.23
C GLN A 6 -10.95 2.18 -27.81
N ILE A 7 -11.10 3.09 -26.81
CA ILE A 7 -11.48 2.74 -25.44
C ILE A 7 -12.90 2.13 -25.43
N ARG A 8 -13.84 2.70 -26.18
CA ARG A 8 -15.23 2.23 -26.25
C ARG A 8 -15.36 0.84 -26.87
N ASN A 9 -14.53 0.53 -27.87
CA ASN A 9 -14.61 -0.72 -28.63
C ASN A 9 -13.77 -1.86 -28.06
N ASN A 10 -12.83 -1.60 -27.14
CA ASN A 10 -12.01 -2.62 -26.50
C ASN A 10 -12.57 -2.99 -25.12
N LYS A 11 -13.20 -4.17 -25.02
CA LYS A 11 -13.81 -4.68 -23.78
C LYS A 11 -12.85 -4.65 -22.58
N LEU A 12 -11.57 -4.94 -22.81
CA LEU A 12 -10.54 -4.97 -21.75
C LEU A 12 -10.24 -3.57 -21.21
N ILE A 13 -10.13 -2.57 -22.10
CA ILE A 13 -9.90 -1.18 -21.70
C ILE A 13 -11.10 -0.64 -20.94
N ARG A 14 -12.32 -0.93 -21.41
CA ARG A 14 -13.56 -0.53 -20.76
C ARG A 14 -13.68 -1.12 -19.35
N THR A 15 -13.46 -2.41 -19.18
CA THR A 15 -13.52 -3.06 -17.86
C THR A 15 -12.42 -2.59 -16.93
N GLY A 16 -11.21 -2.33 -17.44
CA GLY A 16 -10.11 -1.74 -16.67
C GLY A 16 -10.41 -0.31 -16.20
N THR A 17 -11.06 0.51 -17.05
CA THR A 17 -11.49 1.88 -16.67
C THR A 17 -12.56 1.84 -15.56
N PHE A 18 -13.59 0.99 -15.69
CA PHE A 18 -14.60 0.85 -14.64
C PHE A 18 -14.02 0.34 -13.32
N TYR A 19 -13.08 -0.60 -13.39
CA TYR A 19 -12.33 -1.06 -12.22
C TYR A 19 -11.55 0.09 -11.55
N SER A 20 -10.85 0.90 -12.35
CA SER A 20 -10.09 2.05 -11.84
C SER A 20 -11.01 3.10 -11.18
N ILE A 21 -12.16 3.38 -11.76
CA ILE A 21 -13.15 4.29 -11.17
C ILE A 21 -13.64 3.73 -9.83
N ALA A 22 -14.09 2.47 -9.77
CA ALA A 22 -14.59 1.85 -8.56
C ALA A 22 -13.52 1.80 -7.45
N SER A 23 -12.30 1.41 -7.78
CA SER A 23 -11.19 1.36 -6.82
C SER A 23 -10.79 2.75 -6.31
N THR A 24 -10.80 3.77 -7.16
CA THR A 24 -10.54 5.15 -6.76
C THR A 24 -11.65 5.69 -5.86
N THR A 25 -12.92 5.45 -6.21
CA THR A 25 -14.07 5.84 -5.37
C THR A 25 -14.00 5.16 -3.99
N SER A 26 -13.65 3.86 -3.94
CA SER A 26 -13.44 3.15 -2.67
C SER A 26 -12.29 3.77 -1.85
N SER A 27 -11.21 4.19 -2.50
CA SER A 27 -10.08 4.86 -1.83
C SER A 27 -10.45 6.23 -1.27
N VAL A 28 -11.22 7.01 -2.02
CA VAL A 28 -11.75 8.31 -1.55
C VAL A 28 -12.69 8.12 -0.36
N LEU A 29 -13.58 7.13 -0.42
CA LEU A 29 -14.47 6.82 0.70
C LEU A 29 -13.69 6.37 1.94
N ALA A 30 -12.66 5.53 1.78
CA ALA A 30 -11.79 5.12 2.88
C ALA A 30 -11.08 6.32 3.53
N MET A 31 -10.71 7.32 2.74
CA MET A 31 -10.13 8.57 3.24
C MET A 31 -11.15 9.39 4.04
N ILE A 32 -12.40 9.51 3.54
CA ILE A 32 -13.49 10.17 4.28
C ILE A 32 -13.70 9.46 5.63
N VAL A 33 -13.74 8.12 5.63
CA VAL A 33 -13.82 7.33 6.88
C VAL A 33 -12.64 7.63 7.80
N GLY A 34 -11.43 7.81 7.27
CA GLY A 34 -10.27 8.22 8.04
C GLY A 34 -10.48 9.53 8.79
N PHE A 35 -11.02 10.56 8.11
CA PHE A 35 -11.36 11.84 8.75
C PHE A 35 -12.49 11.72 9.77
N LEU A 36 -13.53 10.93 9.47
CA LEU A 36 -14.62 10.68 10.42
C LEU A 36 -14.11 9.95 11.69
N ASN A 37 -13.20 9.03 11.54
CA ASN A 37 -12.54 8.35 12.68
C ASN A 37 -11.79 9.34 13.57
N MET A 38 -11.04 10.28 12.99
CA MET A 38 -10.37 11.34 13.76
C MET A 38 -11.38 12.18 14.53
N ARG A 39 -12.50 12.56 13.90
CA ARG A 39 -13.51 13.38 14.53
C ARG A 39 -14.19 12.69 15.73
N TRP A 40 -14.49 11.40 15.61
CA TRP A 40 -15.32 10.69 16.58
C TRP A 40 -14.53 9.97 17.68
N LEU A 41 -13.33 9.41 17.35
CA LEU A 41 -12.59 8.62 18.32
C LEU A 41 -11.60 9.42 19.18
N GLY A 42 -10.93 10.39 18.61
CA GLY A 42 -9.82 11.09 19.26
C GLY A 42 -8.49 10.34 19.20
N PRO A 43 -7.38 11.01 19.61
CA PRO A 43 -6.02 10.50 19.41
C PRO A 43 -5.73 9.19 20.15
N GLU A 44 -6.26 9.02 21.37
CA GLU A 44 -5.99 7.82 22.19
C GLU A 44 -6.53 6.55 21.51
N LEU A 45 -7.84 6.51 21.22
CA LEU A 45 -8.49 5.33 20.63
C LEU A 45 -8.00 5.06 19.21
N LEU A 46 -7.80 6.12 18.43
CA LEU A 46 -7.24 5.98 17.09
C LEU A 46 -5.78 5.54 17.14
N GLY A 47 -5.02 5.97 18.14
CA GLY A 47 -3.65 5.54 18.39
C GLY A 47 -3.56 4.05 18.72
N ILE A 48 -4.44 3.51 19.58
CA ILE A 48 -4.52 2.06 19.85
C ILE A 48 -4.72 1.30 18.54
N TRP A 49 -5.71 1.72 17.74
CA TRP A 49 -6.00 1.11 16.45
C TRP A 49 -4.82 1.17 15.47
N GLN A 50 -4.19 2.33 15.32
CA GLN A 50 -3.04 2.51 14.42
C GLN A 50 -1.82 1.71 14.86
N SER A 51 -1.59 1.59 16.19
CA SER A 51 -0.51 0.79 16.74
C SER A 51 -0.70 -0.70 16.43
N LEU A 52 -1.92 -1.21 16.59
CA LEU A 52 -2.26 -2.59 16.25
C LEU A 52 -2.16 -2.85 14.73
N ASN A 53 -2.52 -1.88 13.91
CA ASN A 53 -2.39 -1.99 12.44
C ASN A 53 -0.93 -2.07 11.95
N ILE A 54 0.06 -1.70 12.76
CA ILE A 54 1.46 -1.94 12.45
C ILE A 54 1.69 -3.44 12.19
N ILE A 55 1.07 -4.31 12.99
CA ILE A 55 1.17 -5.78 12.84
C ILE A 55 0.64 -6.23 11.47
N VAL A 56 -0.51 -5.67 11.04
CA VAL A 56 -1.09 -5.95 9.73
C VAL A 56 -0.16 -5.55 8.59
N SER A 57 0.57 -4.44 8.77
CA SER A 57 1.52 -3.94 7.76
C SER A 57 2.68 -4.90 7.49
N TYR A 58 3.04 -5.76 8.45
CA TYR A 58 4.12 -6.76 8.29
C TYR A 58 3.61 -8.12 7.81
N MET A 59 2.30 -8.32 7.72
CA MET A 59 1.71 -9.60 7.35
C MET A 59 2.17 -10.14 5.97
N PRO A 60 2.34 -9.32 4.93
CA PRO A 60 2.78 -9.83 3.63
C PRO A 60 4.17 -10.47 3.66
N ILE A 61 5.03 -10.16 4.64
CA ILE A 61 6.32 -10.83 4.85
C ILE A 61 6.13 -12.33 5.07
N ALA A 62 5.14 -12.71 5.89
CA ALA A 62 4.84 -14.11 6.19
C ALA A 62 4.40 -14.89 4.93
N GLN A 63 3.95 -14.23 3.88
CA GLN A 63 3.57 -14.87 2.63
C GLN A 63 4.75 -15.29 1.75
N LEU A 64 5.99 -14.96 2.12
CA LEU A 64 7.24 -15.39 1.47
C LEU A 64 7.27 -15.20 -0.05
N GLY A 65 6.41 -14.35 -0.58
CA GLY A 65 6.34 -14.07 -2.01
C GLY A 65 5.51 -15.05 -2.85
N ILE A 66 4.86 -16.03 -2.27
CA ILE A 66 4.09 -17.02 -3.02
C ILE A 66 2.99 -16.33 -3.85
N GLN A 67 2.27 -15.37 -3.28
CA GLN A 67 1.21 -14.64 -4.00
C GLN A 67 1.77 -13.66 -5.04
N SER A 68 2.92 -13.06 -4.78
CA SER A 68 3.64 -12.25 -5.76
C SER A 68 4.14 -13.10 -6.93
N GLY A 69 4.63 -14.31 -6.65
CA GLY A 69 5.00 -15.29 -7.66
C GLY A 69 3.81 -15.75 -8.51
N LEU A 70 2.64 -15.95 -7.88
CA LEU A 70 1.41 -16.28 -8.56
C LEU A 70 0.99 -15.16 -9.54
N ASN A 71 1.06 -13.89 -9.12
CA ASN A 71 0.79 -12.75 -9.99
C ASN A 71 1.69 -12.69 -11.24
N LEU A 72 2.91 -13.23 -11.15
CA LEU A 72 3.86 -13.23 -12.27
C LEU A 72 3.74 -14.47 -13.17
N GLU A 73 3.59 -15.67 -12.59
CA GLU A 73 3.64 -16.93 -13.33
C GLU A 73 2.29 -17.36 -13.90
N LEU A 74 1.18 -17.04 -13.21
CA LEU A 74 -0.14 -17.45 -13.68
C LEU A 74 -0.52 -16.84 -15.04
N PRO A 75 -0.30 -15.52 -15.31
CA PRO A 75 -0.57 -14.97 -16.64
C PRO A 75 0.29 -15.62 -17.74
N ILE A 76 1.53 -16.03 -17.40
CA ILE A 76 2.43 -16.70 -18.36
C ILE A 76 1.88 -18.08 -18.71
N ALA A 77 1.48 -18.87 -17.70
CA ALA A 77 0.90 -20.19 -17.92
C ALA A 77 -0.40 -20.11 -18.76
N LEU A 78 -1.26 -19.13 -18.47
CA LEU A 78 -2.49 -18.87 -19.24
C LEU A 78 -2.18 -18.43 -20.68
N GLY A 79 -1.18 -17.57 -20.88
CA GLY A 79 -0.73 -17.16 -22.22
C GLY A 79 -0.16 -18.33 -23.04
N GLN A 80 0.48 -19.29 -22.37
CA GLN A 80 0.98 -20.54 -22.97
C GLN A 80 -0.12 -21.59 -23.21
N LYS A 81 -1.38 -21.32 -22.77
CA LYS A 81 -2.50 -22.28 -22.79
C LYS A 81 -2.19 -23.58 -22.02
N ASP A 82 -1.32 -23.50 -21.01
CA ASP A 82 -1.00 -24.63 -20.14
C ASP A 82 -1.92 -24.60 -18.90
N ASP A 83 -3.15 -25.05 -19.11
CA ASP A 83 -4.19 -25.07 -18.07
C ASP A 83 -3.81 -25.96 -16.88
N LYS A 84 -3.08 -27.04 -17.11
CA LYS A 84 -2.60 -27.94 -16.03
C LYS A 84 -1.64 -27.20 -15.10
N LYS A 85 -0.65 -26.51 -15.68
CA LYS A 85 0.29 -25.68 -14.91
C LYS A 85 -0.42 -24.53 -14.20
N ALA A 86 -1.34 -23.83 -14.88
CA ALA A 86 -2.11 -22.75 -14.29
C ALA A 86 -2.92 -23.22 -13.07
N MET A 87 -3.66 -24.35 -13.20
CA MET A 87 -4.42 -24.93 -12.09
C MET A 87 -3.52 -25.35 -10.93
N LEU A 88 -2.35 -25.95 -11.20
CA LEU A 88 -1.41 -26.37 -10.16
C LEU A 88 -0.79 -25.18 -9.43
N LEU A 89 -0.48 -24.08 -10.12
CA LEU A 89 0.00 -22.84 -9.51
C LEU A 89 -1.04 -22.24 -8.56
N VAL A 90 -2.30 -22.12 -9.01
CA VAL A 90 -3.40 -21.58 -8.20
C VAL A 90 -3.68 -22.48 -6.99
N SER A 91 -3.75 -23.78 -7.17
CA SER A 91 -3.96 -24.78 -6.14
C SER A 91 -2.86 -24.73 -5.06
N THR A 92 -1.58 -24.67 -5.48
CA THR A 92 -0.44 -24.56 -4.58
C THR A 92 -0.47 -23.23 -3.79
N GLY A 93 -0.80 -22.12 -4.46
CA GLY A 93 -0.95 -20.81 -3.81
C GLY A 93 -2.09 -20.79 -2.77
N LEU A 94 -3.22 -21.43 -3.07
CA LEU A 94 -4.35 -21.57 -2.15
C LEU A 94 -3.99 -22.45 -0.95
N ARG A 95 -3.34 -23.60 -1.19
CA ARG A 95 -2.89 -24.48 -0.11
C ARG A 95 -1.96 -23.77 0.85
N TYR A 96 -1.01 -22.98 0.32
CA TYR A 96 -0.12 -22.17 1.14
C TYR A 96 -0.88 -21.13 1.97
N ALA A 97 -1.86 -20.43 1.37
CA ALA A 97 -2.68 -19.46 2.10
C ALA A 97 -3.46 -20.10 3.24
N ILE A 98 -4.01 -21.33 3.04
CA ILE A 98 -4.72 -22.09 4.09
C ILE A 98 -3.75 -22.49 5.22
N VAL A 99 -2.59 -23.08 4.89
CA VAL A 99 -1.62 -23.50 5.91
C VAL A 99 -1.13 -22.31 6.72
N LEU A 100 -0.78 -21.20 6.05
CA LEU A 100 -0.35 -19.97 6.71
C LEU A 100 -1.46 -19.40 7.61
N SER A 101 -2.71 -19.37 7.13
CA SER A 101 -3.84 -18.89 7.95
C SER A 101 -4.05 -19.71 9.20
N LEU A 102 -3.90 -21.04 9.14
CA LEU A 102 -3.99 -21.91 10.33
C LEU A 102 -2.87 -21.63 11.34
N ILE A 103 -1.64 -21.48 10.87
CA ILE A 103 -0.50 -21.10 11.72
C ILE A 103 -0.77 -19.77 12.41
N LEU A 104 -1.28 -18.77 11.68
CA LEU A 104 -1.59 -17.45 12.21
C LEU A 104 -2.76 -17.47 13.19
N ILE A 105 -3.80 -18.27 12.94
CA ILE A 105 -4.91 -18.46 13.90
C ILE A 105 -4.35 -18.99 15.22
N ILE A 106 -3.51 -20.03 15.19
CA ILE A 106 -2.91 -20.59 16.39
C ILE A 106 -2.05 -19.53 17.10
N ALA A 107 -1.14 -18.88 16.39
CA ALA A 107 -0.24 -17.87 16.94
C ALA A 107 -1.00 -16.70 17.58
N THR A 108 -1.99 -16.14 16.88
CA THR A 108 -2.79 -15.01 17.38
C THR A 108 -3.71 -15.44 18.54
N SER A 109 -4.26 -16.65 18.52
CA SER A 109 -5.06 -17.18 19.63
C SER A 109 -4.23 -17.38 20.91
N VAL A 110 -3.01 -17.91 20.78
CA VAL A 110 -2.08 -18.05 21.92
C VAL A 110 -1.70 -16.67 22.46
N THR A 111 -1.37 -15.72 21.58
CA THR A 111 -1.04 -14.34 21.98
C THR A 111 -2.22 -13.68 22.69
N PHE A 112 -3.44 -13.82 22.15
CA PHE A 112 -4.67 -13.31 22.79
C PHE A 112 -4.87 -13.88 24.19
N ALA A 113 -4.71 -15.19 24.37
CA ALA A 113 -4.84 -15.84 25.66
C ALA A 113 -3.80 -15.30 26.67
N VAL A 114 -2.54 -15.15 26.25
CA VAL A 114 -1.49 -14.58 27.11
C VAL A 114 -1.81 -13.13 27.51
N LEU A 115 -2.27 -12.31 26.58
CA LEU A 115 -2.65 -10.92 26.86
C LEU A 115 -3.85 -10.85 27.81
N ALA A 116 -4.84 -11.72 27.65
CA ALA A 116 -6.01 -11.79 28.51
C ALA A 116 -5.62 -12.19 29.95
N VAL A 117 -4.76 -13.21 30.11
CA VAL A 117 -4.26 -13.64 31.44
C VAL A 117 -3.43 -12.54 32.13
N ARG A 118 -2.71 -11.73 31.36
CA ARG A 118 -1.95 -10.57 31.88
C ARG A 118 -2.80 -9.39 32.31
N GLY A 119 -4.12 -9.44 32.13
CA GLY A 119 -5.02 -8.34 32.49
C GLY A 119 -4.88 -7.11 31.59
N THR A 120 -4.52 -7.31 30.31
CA THR A 120 -4.39 -6.23 29.34
C THR A 120 -5.71 -5.47 29.18
N ASP A 121 -5.64 -4.14 28.96
CA ASP A 121 -6.82 -3.29 28.74
C ASP A 121 -7.79 -3.94 27.72
N PRO A 122 -9.09 -4.04 28.03
CA PRO A 122 -10.08 -4.61 27.12
C PRO A 122 -10.11 -3.95 25.75
N LYS A 123 -9.88 -2.64 25.64
CA LYS A 123 -9.81 -1.93 24.35
C LYS A 123 -8.70 -2.49 23.47
N PHE A 124 -7.51 -2.70 24.06
CA PHE A 124 -6.37 -3.28 23.34
C PHE A 124 -6.64 -4.74 22.97
N LEU A 125 -7.22 -5.51 23.87
CA LEU A 125 -7.52 -6.93 23.67
C LEU A 125 -8.53 -7.15 22.53
N PHE A 126 -9.66 -6.41 22.52
CA PHE A 126 -10.63 -6.48 21.43
C PHE A 126 -10.06 -5.96 20.11
N GLY A 127 -9.23 -4.88 20.16
CA GLY A 127 -8.51 -4.39 19.01
C GLY A 127 -7.56 -5.44 18.43
N PHE A 128 -6.83 -6.16 19.28
CA PHE A 128 -5.96 -7.26 18.86
C PHE A 128 -6.74 -8.42 18.22
N ALA A 129 -7.91 -8.77 18.77
CA ALA A 129 -8.79 -9.78 18.15
C ALA A 129 -9.25 -9.37 16.75
N ALA A 130 -9.66 -8.10 16.57
CA ALA A 130 -10.05 -7.56 15.27
C ALA A 130 -8.88 -7.61 14.26
N VAL A 131 -7.69 -7.15 14.67
CA VAL A 131 -6.48 -7.18 13.84
C VAL A 131 -6.07 -8.61 13.50
N SER A 132 -6.20 -9.57 14.44
CA SER A 132 -5.94 -10.99 14.19
C SER A 132 -6.84 -11.54 13.09
N PHE A 133 -8.12 -11.17 13.09
CA PHE A 133 -9.04 -11.50 12.01
C PHE A 133 -8.59 -10.92 10.66
N LEU A 134 -8.19 -9.63 10.61
CA LEU A 134 -7.69 -8.98 9.40
C LEU A 134 -6.41 -9.65 8.85
N ILE A 135 -5.53 -10.10 9.74
CA ILE A 135 -4.30 -10.82 9.38
C ILE A 135 -4.64 -12.14 8.67
N VAL A 136 -5.54 -12.93 9.26
CA VAL A 136 -5.96 -14.22 8.70
C VAL A 136 -6.64 -14.05 7.33
N THR A 137 -7.57 -13.11 7.22
CA THR A 137 -8.28 -12.86 5.96
C THR A 137 -7.37 -12.30 4.87
N SER A 138 -6.30 -11.57 5.23
CA SER A 138 -5.33 -11.05 4.27
C SER A 138 -4.63 -12.15 3.46
N CYS A 139 -4.43 -13.35 4.04
CA CYS A 139 -3.88 -14.50 3.33
C CYS A 139 -4.71 -14.87 2.11
N TYR A 140 -6.03 -14.90 2.30
CA TYR A 140 -6.98 -15.25 1.23
C TYR A 140 -7.15 -14.09 0.23
N LYS A 141 -7.27 -12.85 0.73
CA LYS A 141 -7.44 -11.67 -0.16
C LYS A 141 -6.32 -11.55 -1.18
N LEU A 142 -5.06 -11.67 -0.75
CA LEU A 142 -3.91 -11.57 -1.64
C LEU A 142 -3.91 -12.70 -2.68
N HIS A 143 -4.30 -13.91 -2.28
CA HIS A 143 -4.44 -15.04 -3.21
C HIS A 143 -5.53 -14.78 -4.27
N TYR A 144 -6.73 -14.40 -3.84
CA TYR A 144 -7.83 -14.16 -4.78
C TYR A 144 -7.54 -12.97 -5.70
N ILE A 145 -7.03 -11.85 -5.18
CA ILE A 145 -6.68 -10.68 -6.01
C ILE A 145 -5.66 -11.07 -7.09
N ALA A 146 -4.67 -11.91 -6.76
CA ALA A 146 -3.71 -12.43 -7.72
C ALA A 146 -4.40 -13.22 -8.85
N THR A 147 -5.35 -14.10 -8.50
CA THR A 147 -6.09 -14.90 -9.49
C THR A 147 -7.03 -14.05 -10.36
N TYR A 148 -7.73 -13.07 -9.79
CA TYR A 148 -8.59 -12.16 -10.54
C TYR A 148 -7.82 -11.34 -11.59
N ARG A 149 -6.68 -10.78 -11.18
CA ARG A 149 -5.83 -9.97 -12.08
C ARG A 149 -5.27 -10.81 -13.21
N SER A 150 -4.79 -12.00 -12.92
CA SER A 150 -4.21 -12.92 -13.90
C SER A 150 -5.25 -13.45 -14.89
N ALA A 151 -6.49 -13.69 -14.43
CA ALA A 151 -7.60 -14.11 -15.27
C ALA A 151 -8.28 -12.94 -16.02
N ASN A 152 -7.78 -11.70 -15.89
CA ASN A 152 -8.42 -10.49 -16.44
C ASN A 152 -9.89 -10.30 -16.02
N ALA A 153 -10.28 -10.83 -14.84
CA ALA A 153 -11.66 -10.77 -14.33
C ALA A 153 -11.96 -9.43 -13.61
N PHE A 154 -11.58 -8.31 -14.23
CA PHE A 154 -11.75 -6.96 -13.66
C PHE A 154 -13.21 -6.55 -13.51
N ASP A 155 -14.12 -7.08 -14.33
CA ASP A 155 -15.57 -6.88 -14.21
C ASP A 155 -16.11 -7.38 -12.88
N ARG A 156 -15.64 -8.56 -12.42
CA ARG A 156 -16.04 -9.13 -11.13
C ARG A 156 -15.45 -8.32 -9.97
N LEU A 157 -14.18 -7.90 -10.07
CA LEU A 157 -13.57 -7.03 -9.07
C LEU A 157 -14.30 -5.68 -8.96
N THR A 158 -14.72 -5.10 -10.08
CA THR A 158 -15.51 -3.86 -10.09
C THR A 158 -16.80 -4.01 -9.28
N LYS A 159 -17.54 -5.11 -9.46
CA LYS A 159 -18.75 -5.38 -8.68
C LYS A 159 -18.46 -5.47 -7.18
N ILE A 160 -17.38 -6.16 -6.81
CA ILE A 160 -16.97 -6.29 -5.41
C ILE A 160 -16.66 -4.91 -4.80
N TYR A 161 -15.92 -4.05 -5.51
CA TYR A 161 -15.64 -2.68 -5.02
C TYR A 161 -16.90 -1.83 -4.85
N TRP A 162 -17.90 -1.97 -5.73
CA TRP A 162 -19.17 -1.27 -5.55
C TRP A 162 -19.93 -1.77 -4.31
N VAL A 163 -19.95 -3.08 -4.06
CA VAL A 163 -20.52 -3.62 -2.80
C VAL A 163 -19.74 -3.11 -1.58
N ASP A 164 -18.41 -3.08 -1.64
CA ASP A 164 -17.58 -2.55 -0.56
C ASP A 164 -17.90 -1.07 -0.25
N ILE A 165 -18.18 -0.25 -1.27
CA ILE A 165 -18.60 1.15 -1.10
C ILE A 165 -19.91 1.22 -0.32
N VAL A 166 -20.91 0.42 -0.70
CA VAL A 166 -22.21 0.37 -0.05
C VAL A 166 -22.07 -0.12 1.41
N VAL A 167 -21.33 -1.20 1.62
CA VAL A 167 -21.05 -1.75 2.96
C VAL A 167 -20.32 -0.73 3.84
N THR A 168 -19.31 -0.07 3.27
CA THR A 168 -18.57 0.99 3.96
C THR A 168 -19.49 2.12 4.38
N ALA A 169 -20.35 2.62 3.48
CA ALA A 169 -21.28 3.70 3.77
C ALA A 169 -22.29 3.31 4.88
N GLY A 170 -22.81 2.08 4.85
CA GLY A 170 -23.73 1.58 5.88
C GLY A 170 -23.05 1.42 7.25
N LEU A 171 -21.81 0.94 7.28
CA LEU A 171 -21.09 0.69 8.53
C LEU A 171 -20.52 1.98 9.18
N ILE A 172 -20.45 3.10 8.48
CA ILE A 172 -20.03 4.40 9.05
C ILE A 172 -20.86 4.74 10.28
N TYR A 173 -22.16 4.46 10.25
CA TYR A 173 -23.06 4.70 11.39
C TYR A 173 -22.63 3.94 12.65
N CYS A 174 -22.07 2.73 12.51
CA CYS A 174 -21.57 1.96 13.65
C CYS A 174 -20.41 2.67 14.36
N ILE A 175 -19.51 3.32 13.59
CA ILE A 175 -18.39 4.09 14.17
C ILE A 175 -18.93 5.29 14.95
N TYR A 176 -19.89 6.01 14.39
CA TYR A 176 -20.52 7.14 15.06
C TYR A 176 -21.20 6.72 16.38
N ARG A 177 -21.97 5.63 16.37
CA ARG A 177 -22.78 5.19 17.52
C ARG A 177 -21.97 4.51 18.62
N TYR A 178 -21.00 3.65 18.26
CA TYR A 178 -20.25 2.79 19.18
C TYR A 178 -18.76 3.15 19.28
N GLN A 179 -18.35 4.26 18.65
CA GLN A 179 -16.97 4.77 18.69
C GLN A 179 -15.92 3.66 18.41
N TYR A 180 -15.03 3.37 19.36
CA TYR A 180 -13.94 2.40 19.16
C TYR A 180 -14.43 0.99 18.80
N TYR A 181 -15.42 0.48 19.52
CA TYR A 181 -15.99 -0.85 19.21
C TYR A 181 -16.72 -0.85 17.86
N GLY A 182 -17.35 0.26 17.49
CA GLY A 182 -17.92 0.48 16.16
C GLY A 182 -16.86 0.48 15.06
N LEU A 183 -15.68 1.03 15.32
CA LEU A 183 -14.53 0.97 14.42
C LEU A 183 -14.06 -0.48 14.22
N LEU A 184 -13.92 -1.25 15.30
CA LEU A 184 -13.53 -2.65 15.20
C LEU A 184 -14.54 -3.45 14.38
N LEU A 185 -15.82 -3.28 14.68
CA LEU A 185 -16.92 -3.93 13.93
C LEU A 185 -16.90 -3.53 12.45
N PHE A 186 -16.70 -2.24 12.15
CA PHE A 186 -16.58 -1.72 10.78
C PHE A 186 -15.50 -2.47 10.00
N TYR A 187 -14.28 -2.55 10.53
CA TYR A 187 -13.18 -3.22 9.83
C TYR A 187 -13.38 -4.72 9.69
N VAL A 188 -13.84 -5.41 10.75
CA VAL A 188 -14.09 -6.85 10.73
C VAL A 188 -15.19 -7.20 9.73
N VAL A 189 -16.35 -6.53 9.79
CA VAL A 189 -17.48 -6.83 8.89
C VAL A 189 -17.15 -6.48 7.45
N LYS A 190 -16.56 -5.32 7.20
CA LYS A 190 -16.13 -4.91 5.86
C LYS A 190 -15.17 -5.93 5.27
N ASP A 191 -14.15 -6.35 6.04
CA ASP A 191 -13.13 -7.28 5.59
C ASP A 191 -13.69 -8.70 5.37
N PHE A 192 -14.60 -9.12 6.23
CA PHE A 192 -15.33 -10.39 6.07
C PHE A 192 -16.15 -10.41 4.78
N VAL A 193 -16.99 -9.38 4.57
CA VAL A 193 -17.82 -9.28 3.34
C VAL A 193 -16.94 -9.24 2.10
N HIS A 194 -15.88 -8.43 2.10
CA HIS A 194 -14.94 -8.35 0.98
C HIS A 194 -14.31 -9.72 0.67
N THR A 195 -13.83 -10.42 1.68
CA THR A 195 -13.19 -11.74 1.52
C THR A 195 -14.19 -12.80 1.03
N CYS A 196 -15.42 -12.79 1.57
CA CYS A 196 -16.49 -13.67 1.12
C CYS A 196 -16.87 -13.41 -0.35
N LEU A 197 -16.97 -12.15 -0.76
CA LEU A 197 -17.26 -11.78 -2.15
C LEU A 197 -16.11 -12.19 -3.10
N LEU A 198 -14.86 -11.98 -2.67
CA LEU A 198 -13.70 -12.45 -3.45
C LEU A 198 -13.72 -13.96 -3.64
N TRP A 199 -14.05 -14.73 -2.61
CA TRP A 199 -14.19 -16.18 -2.71
C TRP A 199 -15.37 -16.58 -3.60
N TYR A 200 -16.55 -15.95 -3.41
CA TYR A 200 -17.78 -16.30 -4.13
C TYR A 200 -17.66 -16.10 -5.65
N PHE A 201 -17.08 -14.97 -6.07
CA PHE A 201 -16.90 -14.63 -7.49
C PHE A 201 -15.55 -15.10 -8.05
N ALA A 202 -14.74 -15.87 -7.29
CA ALA A 202 -13.39 -16.27 -7.70
C ALA A 202 -13.39 -17.02 -9.06
N PRO A 203 -12.50 -16.67 -9.99
CA PRO A 203 -12.38 -17.35 -11.28
C PRO A 203 -12.09 -18.85 -11.16
N TYR A 204 -11.37 -19.23 -10.09
CA TYR A 204 -10.94 -20.60 -9.82
C TYR A 204 -11.56 -21.16 -8.53
N ARG A 205 -12.85 -20.88 -8.28
CA ARG A 205 -13.55 -21.25 -7.03
C ARG A 205 -13.54 -22.75 -6.72
N HIS A 206 -13.60 -23.60 -7.74
CA HIS A 206 -13.74 -25.06 -7.59
C HIS A 206 -12.40 -25.80 -7.58
N ILE A 207 -11.28 -25.11 -7.60
CA ILE A 207 -9.97 -25.75 -7.49
C ILE A 207 -9.78 -26.28 -6.08
N ARG A 208 -9.46 -27.57 -5.98
CA ARG A 208 -9.05 -28.17 -4.70
C ARG A 208 -7.65 -27.72 -4.34
N PRO A 209 -7.39 -27.36 -3.06
CA PRO A 209 -6.07 -26.99 -2.61
C PRO A 209 -5.14 -28.22 -2.63
N ASP A 210 -4.13 -28.18 -3.48
CA ASP A 210 -3.13 -29.24 -3.63
C ASP A 210 -1.72 -28.62 -3.55
N PHE A 211 -0.72 -29.41 -3.20
CA PHE A 211 0.65 -28.94 -3.02
C PHE A 211 1.59 -29.55 -4.06
N GLY A 212 1.94 -28.77 -5.06
CA GLY A 212 2.97 -29.11 -6.02
C GLY A 212 4.34 -28.59 -5.59
N LYS A 213 5.26 -29.46 -5.17
CA LYS A 213 6.62 -29.05 -4.74
C LYS A 213 7.37 -28.23 -5.79
N SER A 214 7.26 -28.58 -7.08
CA SER A 214 7.85 -27.82 -8.18
C SER A 214 7.19 -26.45 -8.36
N SER A 215 5.87 -26.39 -8.31
CA SER A 215 5.10 -25.14 -8.39
C SER A 215 5.40 -24.21 -7.23
N PHE A 216 5.49 -24.73 -6.01
CA PHE A 216 5.89 -23.96 -4.83
C PHE A 216 7.27 -23.33 -5.02
N LYS A 217 8.26 -24.11 -5.49
CA LYS A 217 9.62 -23.61 -5.76
C LYS A 217 9.64 -22.52 -6.84
N ILE A 218 8.80 -22.66 -7.89
CA ILE A 218 8.66 -21.67 -8.95
C ILE A 218 8.06 -20.38 -8.37
N LEU A 219 6.94 -20.47 -7.64
CA LEU A 219 6.26 -19.33 -7.03
C LEU A 219 7.21 -18.58 -6.07
N LEU A 220 7.89 -19.30 -5.19
CA LEU A 220 8.85 -18.73 -4.24
C LEU A 220 9.98 -18.01 -4.97
N LYS A 221 10.65 -18.68 -5.92
CA LYS A 221 11.81 -18.11 -6.63
C LYS A 221 11.45 -16.85 -7.42
N ARG A 222 10.26 -16.82 -8.03
CA ARG A 222 9.80 -15.68 -8.83
C ARG A 222 9.26 -14.54 -7.98
N GLY A 223 8.59 -14.87 -6.90
CA GLY A 223 7.91 -13.88 -6.06
C GLY A 223 8.78 -13.24 -4.99
N ILE A 224 9.83 -13.94 -4.51
CA ILE A 224 10.60 -13.48 -3.35
C ILE A 224 11.21 -12.09 -3.53
N PHE A 225 11.76 -11.81 -4.73
CA PHE A 225 12.35 -10.49 -5.00
C PHE A 225 11.31 -9.36 -4.90
N MET A 226 10.14 -9.54 -5.56
CA MET A 226 9.07 -8.54 -5.54
C MET A 226 8.52 -8.35 -4.12
N THR A 227 8.43 -9.44 -3.37
CA THR A 227 7.98 -9.36 -1.98
C THR A 227 9.01 -8.66 -1.11
N VAL A 228 10.28 -9.05 -1.15
CA VAL A 228 11.33 -8.36 -0.39
C VAL A 228 11.33 -6.87 -0.72
N TYR A 229 11.20 -6.50 -1.99
CA TYR A 229 11.15 -5.10 -2.40
C TYR A 229 9.92 -4.37 -1.82
N ASN A 230 8.72 -4.93 -2.01
CA ASN A 230 7.47 -4.29 -1.56
C ASN A 230 7.39 -4.25 -0.03
N GLU A 231 7.81 -5.32 0.64
CA GLU A 231 7.75 -5.40 2.09
C GLU A 231 8.79 -4.51 2.76
N THR A 232 10.00 -4.42 2.21
CA THR A 232 11.00 -3.45 2.69
C THR A 232 10.43 -2.02 2.57
N LYS A 233 9.76 -1.70 1.48
CA LYS A 233 9.06 -0.43 1.33
C LYS A 233 7.97 -0.25 2.39
N GLY A 234 7.12 -1.26 2.62
CA GLY A 234 6.07 -1.25 3.65
C GLY A 234 6.61 -1.07 5.06
N VAL A 235 7.73 -1.73 5.37
CA VAL A 235 8.46 -1.54 6.64
C VAL A 235 8.92 -0.10 6.80
N ILE A 236 9.55 0.48 5.79
CA ILE A 236 10.01 1.88 5.80
C ILE A 236 8.83 2.85 6.02
N GLU A 237 7.71 2.63 5.33
CA GLU A 237 6.51 3.45 5.46
C GLU A 237 5.82 3.33 6.84
N SER A 238 5.91 2.18 7.49
CA SER A 238 5.33 1.96 8.82
C SER A 238 6.28 2.35 9.97
N PHE A 239 7.58 2.45 9.69
CA PHE A 239 8.62 2.66 10.70
C PHE A 239 8.44 3.95 11.53
N PRO A 240 7.99 5.09 10.97
CA PRO A 240 7.66 6.28 11.76
C PRO A 240 6.64 6.02 12.88
N ARG A 241 5.64 5.15 12.64
CA ARG A 241 4.67 4.77 13.67
C ARG A 241 5.29 3.91 14.76
N VAL A 242 6.28 3.07 14.41
CA VAL A 242 7.03 2.26 15.39
C VAL A 242 7.86 3.15 16.30
N ILE A 243 8.55 4.15 15.73
CA ILE A 243 9.30 5.15 16.51
C ILE A 243 8.37 5.89 17.47
N LEU A 244 7.24 6.41 16.97
CA LEU A 244 6.27 7.12 17.80
C LEU A 244 5.71 6.24 18.90
N LEU A 245 5.38 4.97 18.60
CA LEU A 245 4.84 4.05 19.58
C LEU A 245 5.85 3.77 20.72
N HIS A 246 7.12 3.58 20.37
CA HIS A 246 8.16 3.22 21.34
C HIS A 246 8.57 4.41 22.23
N PHE A 247 8.75 5.59 21.65
CA PHE A 247 9.26 6.76 22.36
C PHE A 247 8.18 7.74 22.81
N GLY A 248 7.05 7.81 22.12
CA GLY A 248 5.98 8.77 22.36
C GLY A 248 4.66 8.14 22.86
N GLY A 249 4.55 6.82 22.78
CA GLY A 249 3.34 6.11 23.18
C GLY A 249 2.18 6.23 22.20
N VAL A 250 1.06 5.60 22.58
CA VAL A 250 -0.12 5.42 21.72
C VAL A 250 -0.74 6.75 21.26
N VAL A 251 -0.79 7.74 22.14
CA VAL A 251 -1.38 9.07 21.85
C VAL A 251 -0.62 9.77 20.74
N GLN A 252 0.72 9.71 20.74
CA GLN A 252 1.55 10.33 19.71
C GLN A 252 1.32 9.65 18.33
N VAL A 253 1.14 8.33 18.30
CA VAL A 253 0.75 7.61 17.08
C VAL A 253 -0.61 8.09 16.57
N GLY A 254 -1.56 8.31 17.46
CA GLY A 254 -2.87 8.87 17.14
C GLY A 254 -2.79 10.29 16.59
N LEU A 255 -2.02 11.17 17.23
CA LEU A 255 -1.79 12.55 16.78
C LEU A 255 -1.08 12.63 15.42
N PHE A 256 -0.28 11.63 15.06
CA PHE A 256 0.37 11.58 13.74
C PHE A 256 -0.56 11.11 12.60
N SER A 257 -1.70 10.50 12.94
CA SER A 257 -2.65 9.95 11.96
C SER A 257 -3.18 10.95 10.93
N PRO A 258 -3.48 12.23 11.27
CA PRO A 258 -3.88 13.23 10.27
C PRO A 258 -2.83 13.45 9.19
N ALA A 259 -1.55 13.54 9.57
CA ALA A 259 -0.45 13.72 8.64
C ALA A 259 -0.33 12.55 7.67
N LEU A 260 -0.46 11.30 8.15
CA LEU A 260 -0.47 10.10 7.29
C LEU A 260 -1.66 10.07 6.35
N THR A 261 -2.85 10.45 6.83
CA THR A 261 -4.08 10.48 5.99
C THR A 261 -3.94 11.50 4.87
N ILE A 262 -3.42 12.69 5.16
CA ILE A 262 -3.15 13.73 4.16
C ILE A 262 -2.08 13.25 3.16
N GLY A 263 -1.04 12.58 3.63
CA GLY A 263 -0.03 11.96 2.76
C GLY A 263 -0.62 10.96 1.77
N THR A 264 -1.53 10.11 2.24
CA THR A 264 -2.25 9.17 1.38
C THR A 264 -3.09 9.91 0.34
N MET A 265 -3.78 10.98 0.74
CA MET A 265 -4.57 11.83 -0.15
C MET A 265 -3.72 12.49 -1.24
N MET A 266 -2.62 13.11 -0.86
CA MET A 266 -1.71 13.78 -1.80
C MET A 266 -1.08 12.82 -2.80
N ASN A 267 -0.81 11.59 -2.39
CA ASN A 267 -0.23 10.55 -3.24
C ASN A 267 -1.26 9.76 -4.07
N LEU A 268 -2.56 9.96 -3.88
CA LEU A 268 -3.60 9.21 -4.58
C LEU A 268 -3.50 9.40 -6.11
N ILE A 269 -3.55 10.64 -6.59
CA ILE A 269 -3.50 10.95 -8.04
C ILE A 269 -2.16 10.50 -8.65
N PRO A 270 -1.00 10.88 -8.09
CA PRO A 270 0.28 10.41 -8.60
C PRO A 270 0.41 8.89 -8.65
N ASN A 271 -0.11 8.15 -7.65
CA ASN A 271 -0.09 6.69 -7.67
C ASN A 271 -0.91 6.10 -8.83
N GLN A 272 -2.08 6.66 -9.13
CA GLN A 272 -2.90 6.22 -10.27
C GLN A 272 -2.19 6.49 -11.61
N ILE A 273 -1.55 7.65 -11.75
CA ILE A 273 -0.74 7.98 -12.91
C ILE A 273 0.41 6.97 -13.05
N SER A 274 1.10 6.64 -11.96
CA SER A 274 2.18 5.66 -11.98
C SER A 274 1.72 4.29 -12.45
N GLN A 275 0.61 3.78 -11.95
CA GLN A 275 0.04 2.49 -12.37
C GLN A 275 -0.30 2.45 -13.86
N PHE A 276 -0.77 3.57 -14.43
CA PHE A 276 -1.05 3.70 -15.85
C PHE A 276 0.24 3.74 -16.70
N LEU A 277 1.29 4.38 -16.19
CA LEU A 277 2.53 4.59 -16.94
C LEU A 277 3.47 3.36 -16.93
N HIS A 278 3.41 2.52 -15.91
CA HIS A 278 4.27 1.34 -15.80
C HIS A 278 4.22 0.43 -17.04
N PRO A 279 3.04 0.03 -17.57
CA PRO A 279 2.98 -0.77 -18.78
C PRO A 279 3.55 -0.05 -20.00
N GLN A 280 3.37 1.28 -20.10
CA GLN A 280 3.85 2.08 -21.22
C GLN A 280 5.38 2.16 -21.26
N PHE A 281 6.02 2.29 -20.08
CA PHE A 281 7.48 2.19 -19.97
C PHE A 281 8.00 0.85 -20.45
N GLY A 282 7.33 -0.24 -20.05
CA GLY A 282 7.69 -1.59 -20.46
C GLY A 282 7.54 -1.79 -21.97
N TYR A 283 6.46 -1.29 -22.54
CA TYR A 283 6.19 -1.37 -23.98
C TYR A 283 7.25 -0.63 -24.79
N LYS A 284 7.50 0.65 -24.47
CA LYS A 284 8.51 1.46 -25.13
C LYS A 284 9.91 0.86 -25.02
N TYR A 285 10.31 0.42 -23.84
CA TYR A 285 11.59 -0.27 -23.62
C TYR A 285 11.67 -1.60 -24.38
N GLY A 286 10.56 -2.34 -24.47
CA GLY A 286 10.46 -3.58 -25.27
C GLY A 286 10.71 -3.33 -26.77
N GLN A 287 10.19 -2.22 -27.30
CA GLN A 287 10.37 -1.84 -28.69
C GLN A 287 11.80 -1.37 -29.03
N THR A 288 12.34 -0.45 -28.22
CA THR A 288 13.61 0.21 -28.56
C THR A 288 14.82 -0.51 -27.99
N LYS A 289 14.65 -1.40 -26.99
CA LYS A 289 15.72 -1.99 -26.19
C LYS A 289 16.70 -0.96 -25.59
N CYS A 290 16.29 0.31 -25.60
CA CYS A 290 17.07 1.44 -25.13
C CYS A 290 16.34 2.13 -23.97
N ALA A 291 16.90 1.99 -22.77
CA ALA A 291 16.32 2.59 -21.58
C ALA A 291 16.36 4.13 -21.62
N ARG A 292 17.38 4.69 -22.30
CA ARG A 292 17.62 6.13 -22.41
C ARG A 292 16.46 6.89 -23.08
N ASP A 293 15.74 6.23 -23.98
CA ASP A 293 14.62 6.83 -24.72
C ASP A 293 13.44 7.21 -23.81
N ASN A 294 13.39 6.65 -22.60
CA ASN A 294 12.36 6.99 -21.61
C ASN A 294 12.74 8.21 -20.74
N TRP A 295 13.98 8.70 -20.82
CA TRP A 295 14.45 9.79 -19.96
C TRP A 295 13.67 11.11 -20.13
N PRO A 296 13.38 11.61 -21.36
CA PRO A 296 12.62 12.85 -21.50
C PRO A 296 11.27 12.80 -20.77
N PHE A 297 10.61 11.65 -20.84
CA PHE A 297 9.32 11.44 -20.19
C PHE A 297 9.44 11.35 -18.67
N LEU A 298 10.42 10.58 -18.17
CA LEU A 298 10.71 10.50 -16.73
C LEU A 298 11.09 11.86 -16.15
N ARG A 299 11.92 12.63 -16.86
CA ARG A 299 12.29 14.00 -16.48
C ARG A 299 11.06 14.91 -16.36
N ALA A 300 10.15 14.81 -17.30
CA ALA A 300 8.89 15.56 -17.25
C ALA A 300 8.07 15.19 -16.00
N LEU A 301 7.96 13.90 -15.67
CA LEU A 301 7.26 13.44 -14.47
C LEU A 301 7.92 13.96 -13.18
N TYR A 302 9.23 13.95 -13.09
CA TYR A 302 9.94 14.51 -11.93
C TYR A 302 9.68 16.01 -11.75
N ILE A 303 9.53 16.77 -12.83
CA ILE A 303 9.27 18.22 -12.77
C ILE A 303 7.77 18.48 -12.48
N TYR A 304 6.89 17.87 -13.26
CA TYR A 304 5.46 18.21 -13.23
C TYR A 304 4.70 17.57 -12.05
N ALA A 305 5.13 16.40 -11.54
CA ALA A 305 4.41 15.79 -10.44
C ALA A 305 4.45 16.61 -9.14
N PRO A 306 5.61 17.14 -8.68
CA PRO A 306 5.64 18.09 -7.57
C PRO A 306 4.84 19.37 -7.84
N LEU A 307 4.90 19.91 -9.06
CA LEU A 307 4.14 21.10 -9.44
C LEU A 307 2.62 20.86 -9.39
N CYS A 308 2.15 19.68 -9.76
CA CYS A 308 0.74 19.31 -9.65
C CYS A 308 0.28 19.14 -8.19
N ILE A 309 1.17 18.72 -7.29
CA ILE A 309 0.87 18.58 -5.86
C ILE A 309 0.93 19.93 -5.14
N LEU A 310 1.74 20.87 -5.61
CA LEU A 310 1.98 22.16 -4.97
C LEU A 310 0.71 22.95 -4.64
N PRO A 311 -0.28 23.13 -5.53
CA PRO A 311 -1.51 23.84 -5.22
C PRO A 311 -2.28 23.19 -4.05
N PHE A 312 -2.30 21.85 -3.99
CA PHE A 312 -2.95 21.12 -2.90
C PHE A 312 -2.18 21.27 -1.59
N ALA A 313 -0.86 21.32 -1.62
CA ALA A 313 -0.02 21.57 -0.46
C ALA A 313 -0.24 22.99 0.09
N ILE A 314 -0.28 24.01 -0.78
CA ILE A 314 -0.56 25.40 -0.39
C ILE A 314 -1.97 25.52 0.18
N PHE A 315 -2.98 24.97 -0.50
CA PHE A 315 -4.35 24.96 -0.02
C PHE A 315 -4.45 24.30 1.37
N GLY A 316 -3.85 23.10 1.52
CA GLY A 316 -3.82 22.41 2.81
C GLY A 316 -3.11 23.22 3.89
N TRP A 317 -1.98 23.86 3.58
CA TRP A 317 -1.25 24.70 4.53
C TRP A 317 -2.11 25.82 5.12
N VAL A 318 -2.93 26.47 4.28
CA VAL A 318 -3.81 27.57 4.68
C VAL A 318 -5.06 27.07 5.41
N VAL A 319 -5.65 25.97 4.91
CA VAL A 319 -6.95 25.48 5.43
C VAL A 319 -6.79 24.64 6.70
N MET A 320 -5.64 23.98 6.89
CA MET A 320 -5.43 23.03 7.99
C MET A 320 -5.62 23.63 9.40
N PRO A 321 -5.15 24.85 9.73
CA PRO A 321 -5.43 25.45 11.02
C PRO A 321 -6.93 25.52 11.32
N PHE A 322 -7.72 26.01 10.37
CA PHE A 322 -9.18 26.12 10.51
C PHE A 322 -9.84 24.74 10.67
N LEU A 323 -9.39 23.73 9.91
CA LEU A 323 -9.91 22.38 10.04
C LEU A 323 -9.61 21.77 11.41
N LEU A 324 -8.39 21.95 11.93
CA LEU A 324 -8.03 21.41 13.24
C LEU A 324 -8.74 22.17 14.37
N GLU A 325 -8.82 23.47 14.30
CA GLU A 325 -9.45 24.27 15.34
C GLU A 325 -10.98 24.02 15.43
N TYR A 326 -11.69 24.01 14.29
CA TYR A 326 -13.15 23.92 14.31
C TYR A 326 -13.70 22.50 14.14
N ILE A 327 -13.00 21.62 13.41
CA ILE A 327 -13.52 20.28 13.10
C ILE A 327 -12.83 19.19 13.93
N PHE A 328 -11.52 19.35 14.18
CA PHE A 328 -10.69 18.35 14.86
C PHE A 328 -9.89 18.92 16.04
N PRO A 329 -10.51 19.61 17.02
CA PRO A 329 -9.77 20.31 18.09
C PRO A 329 -8.86 19.39 18.90
N LYS A 330 -9.19 18.10 19.02
CA LYS A 330 -8.36 17.09 19.70
C LYS A 330 -7.01 16.81 19.02
N TYR A 331 -6.80 17.32 17.81
CA TYR A 331 -5.62 17.11 16.99
C TYR A 331 -4.84 18.40 16.72
N ILE A 332 -5.06 19.44 17.52
CA ILE A 332 -4.39 20.75 17.33
C ILE A 332 -2.86 20.62 17.35
N ASP A 333 -2.33 19.72 18.20
CA ASP A 333 -0.90 19.42 18.31
C ASP A 333 -0.31 18.80 17.03
N SER A 334 -1.17 18.32 16.14
CA SER A 334 -0.76 17.77 14.84
C SER A 334 -0.51 18.84 13.77
N LEU A 335 -0.82 20.11 14.04
CA LEU A 335 -0.75 21.20 13.06
C LEU A 335 0.64 21.34 12.42
N TRP A 336 1.66 21.44 13.28
CA TRP A 336 3.03 21.62 12.79
C TRP A 336 3.56 20.38 12.06
N PRO A 337 3.41 19.14 12.59
CA PRO A 337 3.75 17.93 11.84
C PRO A 337 3.10 17.87 10.46
N ILE A 338 1.82 18.21 10.35
CA ILE A 338 1.10 18.22 9.07
C ILE A 338 1.72 19.24 8.11
N ARG A 339 1.95 20.47 8.56
CA ARG A 339 2.54 21.52 7.73
C ARG A 339 3.92 21.16 7.21
N ILE A 340 4.78 20.60 8.08
CA ILE A 340 6.12 20.15 7.71
C ILE A 340 6.04 19.03 6.67
N MET A 341 5.19 18.03 6.90
CA MET A 341 5.02 16.90 5.98
C MET A 341 4.40 17.29 4.64
N MET A 342 3.55 18.33 4.57
CA MET A 342 3.03 18.84 3.29
C MET A 342 4.15 19.28 2.35
N ILE A 343 5.22 19.87 2.88
CA ILE A 343 6.41 20.20 2.10
C ILE A 343 7.10 18.92 1.62
N GLY A 344 7.24 17.93 2.53
CA GLY A 344 7.84 16.63 2.20
C GLY A 344 7.09 15.89 1.09
N PHE A 345 5.77 15.91 1.10
CA PHE A 345 4.96 15.21 0.11
C PHE A 345 5.13 15.73 -1.32
N LEU A 346 5.60 16.97 -1.52
CA LEU A 346 5.99 17.45 -2.86
C LEU A 346 7.07 16.56 -3.48
N PHE A 347 7.97 16.02 -2.65
CA PHE A 347 9.11 15.21 -3.07
C PHE A 347 8.87 13.70 -2.93
N SER A 348 7.68 13.28 -2.51
CA SER A 348 7.34 11.85 -2.32
C SER A 348 7.18 11.08 -3.64
N THR A 349 7.20 11.75 -4.79
CA THR A 349 6.92 11.19 -6.13
C THR A 349 8.03 10.32 -6.72
N THR A 350 8.93 9.80 -5.87
CA THR A 350 10.08 8.95 -6.29
C THR A 350 9.68 7.60 -6.90
N TYR A 351 8.45 7.16 -6.70
CA TYR A 351 7.98 5.86 -7.19
C TYR A 351 7.92 5.77 -8.73
N PHE A 352 7.86 6.86 -9.48
CA PHE A 352 7.95 6.82 -10.94
C PHE A 352 9.29 6.22 -11.40
N GLY A 353 10.39 6.72 -10.84
CA GLY A 353 11.72 6.23 -11.17
C GLY A 353 11.97 4.81 -10.66
N ARG A 354 11.54 4.50 -9.44
CA ARG A 354 11.66 3.14 -8.87
C ARG A 354 10.89 2.12 -9.71
N GLY A 355 9.67 2.45 -10.10
CA GLY A 355 8.87 1.60 -10.95
C GLY A 355 9.50 1.37 -12.32
N PHE A 356 10.08 2.41 -12.92
CA PHE A 356 10.83 2.27 -14.16
C PHE A 356 12.05 1.34 -14.01
N LEU A 357 12.84 1.47 -12.93
CA LEU A 357 13.97 0.57 -12.65
C LEU A 357 13.55 -0.90 -12.54
N ILE A 358 12.41 -1.16 -11.92
CA ILE A 358 11.84 -2.51 -11.84
C ILE A 358 11.44 -3.02 -13.24
N THR A 359 10.84 -2.16 -14.06
CA THR A 359 10.41 -2.50 -15.42
C THR A 359 11.59 -2.92 -16.30
N ILE A 360 12.73 -2.23 -16.22
CA ILE A 360 13.95 -2.58 -16.95
C ILE A 360 14.80 -3.65 -16.25
N LYS A 361 14.29 -4.26 -15.16
CA LYS A 361 14.98 -5.27 -14.33
C LYS A 361 16.29 -4.77 -13.69
N ALA A 362 16.38 -3.48 -13.40
CA ALA A 362 17.50 -2.86 -12.69
C ALA A 362 17.33 -3.01 -11.15
N TYR A 363 17.18 -4.25 -10.69
CA TYR A 363 16.81 -4.58 -9.32
C TYR A 363 17.79 -4.09 -8.26
N LYS A 364 19.10 -4.14 -8.56
CA LYS A 364 20.16 -3.67 -7.64
C LYS A 364 19.98 -2.18 -7.32
N GLN A 365 19.71 -1.37 -8.34
CA GLN A 365 19.49 0.06 -8.20
C GLN A 365 18.18 0.37 -7.46
N ALA A 366 17.13 -0.41 -7.72
CA ALA A 366 15.88 -0.28 -7.00
C ALA A 366 16.03 -0.60 -5.50
N LEU A 367 16.78 -1.65 -5.13
CA LEU A 367 17.10 -1.99 -3.73
C LEU A 367 18.00 -0.94 -3.08
N LEU A 368 18.99 -0.41 -3.81
CA LEU A 368 19.84 0.67 -3.31
C LEU A 368 19.00 1.88 -2.90
N LEU A 369 18.02 2.27 -3.73
CA LEU A 369 17.12 3.37 -3.42
C LEU A 369 16.23 3.10 -2.19
N LEU A 370 15.84 1.84 -1.93
CA LEU A 370 15.15 1.49 -0.69
C LEU A 370 16.07 1.55 0.52
N GLY A 371 17.32 1.08 0.37
CA GLY A 371 18.31 1.15 1.44
C GLY A 371 18.63 2.60 1.82
N THR A 372 18.79 3.50 0.84
CA THR A 372 18.99 4.93 1.11
C THR A 372 17.78 5.54 1.80
N ASP A 373 16.55 5.16 1.41
CA ASP A 373 15.32 5.62 2.05
C ASP A 373 15.31 5.30 3.56
N PHE A 374 15.65 4.07 3.91
CA PHE A 374 15.67 3.63 5.30
C PHE A 374 16.76 4.32 6.13
N VAL A 375 17.99 4.36 5.59
CA VAL A 375 19.15 4.96 6.28
C VAL A 375 18.92 6.44 6.52
N PHE A 376 18.48 7.19 5.52
CA PHE A 376 18.26 8.63 5.68
C PHE A 376 17.05 8.93 6.58
N LEU A 377 15.99 8.11 6.54
CA LEU A 377 14.88 8.25 7.48
C LEU A 377 15.37 8.17 8.92
N LEU A 378 16.18 7.15 9.24
CA LEU A 378 16.78 7.00 10.57
C LEU A 378 17.70 8.16 10.94
N CYS A 379 18.67 8.47 10.07
CA CYS A 379 19.66 9.52 10.32
C CYS A 379 18.99 10.88 10.58
N PHE A 380 18.06 11.29 9.70
CA PHE A 380 17.40 12.59 9.83
C PHE A 380 16.46 12.64 11.03
N THR A 381 15.78 11.56 11.37
CA THR A 381 14.95 11.50 12.58
C THR A 381 15.80 11.61 13.84
N ILE A 382 16.93 10.90 13.90
CA ILE A 382 17.85 10.98 15.05
C ILE A 382 18.45 12.37 15.16
N ILE A 383 18.87 12.99 14.05
CA ILE A 383 19.43 14.34 14.03
C ILE A 383 18.39 15.35 14.52
N ALA A 384 17.15 15.29 13.99
CA ALA A 384 16.08 16.19 14.40
C ALA A 384 15.79 16.07 15.90
N TYR A 385 15.68 14.84 16.42
CA TYR A 385 15.47 14.57 17.84
C TYR A 385 16.60 15.13 18.74
N LYS A 386 17.88 15.03 18.29
CA LYS A 386 19.02 15.59 19.04
C LYS A 386 19.05 17.11 19.03
N LEU A 387 18.57 17.74 17.95
CA LEU A 387 18.57 19.20 17.82
C LEU A 387 17.44 19.87 18.60
N ASN A 388 16.32 19.21 18.77
CA ASN A 388 15.15 19.74 19.48
C ASN A 388 14.48 18.68 20.36
N PRO A 389 15.16 18.22 21.43
CA PRO A 389 14.60 17.19 22.30
C PRO A 389 13.36 17.72 23.02
N GLY A 390 12.19 17.14 22.74
CA GLY A 390 10.94 17.47 23.43
C GLY A 390 9.69 17.48 22.55
N ASN A 391 9.84 17.48 21.21
CA ASN A 391 8.70 17.44 20.31
C ASN A 391 8.87 16.35 19.22
N LEU A 392 8.76 15.09 19.65
CA LEU A 392 8.98 13.91 18.81
C LEU A 392 8.14 13.92 17.53
N LEU A 393 6.90 14.47 17.55
CA LEU A 393 6.04 14.58 16.37
C LEU A 393 6.66 15.48 15.29
N ASN A 394 7.14 16.65 15.70
CA ASN A 394 7.78 17.61 14.78
C ASN A 394 9.12 17.06 14.26
N ASP A 395 9.91 16.44 15.14
CA ASP A 395 11.21 15.89 14.79
C ASP A 395 11.07 14.78 13.75
N LEU A 396 10.08 13.91 13.92
CA LEU A 396 9.78 12.86 12.96
C LEU A 396 9.28 13.46 11.64
N ALA A 397 8.42 14.47 11.68
CA ALA A 397 7.93 15.13 10.47
C ALA A 397 9.06 15.81 9.69
N ILE A 398 10.01 16.45 10.38
CA ILE A 398 11.23 17.04 9.78
C ILE A 398 12.09 15.93 9.18
N GLY A 399 12.35 14.86 9.94
CA GLY A 399 13.15 13.73 9.47
C GLY A 399 12.57 13.10 8.20
N MET A 400 11.24 12.86 8.16
CA MET A 400 10.56 12.35 6.98
C MET A 400 10.61 13.32 5.80
N THR A 401 10.43 14.60 6.03
CA THR A 401 10.47 15.63 4.98
C THR A 401 11.86 15.72 4.34
N LEU A 402 12.92 15.75 5.16
CA LEU A 402 14.29 15.72 4.67
C LEU A 402 14.59 14.42 3.93
N ASN A 403 14.10 13.29 4.43
CA ASN A 403 14.23 12.00 3.76
C ASN A 403 13.59 12.02 2.37
N TYR A 404 12.35 12.51 2.23
CA TYR A 404 11.70 12.63 0.92
C TYR A 404 12.48 13.51 -0.05
N PHE A 405 12.98 14.64 0.42
CA PHE A 405 13.75 15.58 -0.41
C PHE A 405 15.07 14.97 -0.89
N VAL A 406 15.87 14.41 0.02
CA VAL A 406 17.18 13.81 -0.32
C VAL A 406 16.99 12.60 -1.24
N ASN A 407 16.03 11.71 -0.92
CA ASN A 407 15.75 10.56 -1.77
C ASN A 407 15.17 10.93 -3.14
N TYR A 408 14.48 12.05 -3.25
CA TYR A 408 14.05 12.58 -4.55
C TYR A 408 15.25 12.91 -5.44
N ILE A 409 16.25 13.60 -4.91
CA ILE A 409 17.47 13.95 -5.63
C ILE A 409 18.26 12.68 -5.99
N ILE A 410 18.47 11.79 -5.03
CA ILE A 410 19.19 10.52 -5.24
C ILE A 410 18.49 9.67 -6.29
N ASN A 411 17.15 9.63 -6.26
CA ASN A 411 16.35 8.86 -7.23
C ASN A 411 16.58 9.37 -8.65
N ILE A 412 16.54 10.68 -8.88
CA ILE A 412 16.82 11.28 -10.20
C ILE A 412 18.24 10.91 -10.65
N PHE A 413 19.24 11.03 -9.76
CA PHE A 413 20.63 10.72 -10.09
C PHE A 413 20.84 9.23 -10.42
N VAL A 414 20.33 8.33 -9.60
CA VAL A 414 20.46 6.87 -9.78
C VAL A 414 19.74 6.42 -11.05
N VAL A 415 18.52 6.91 -11.30
CA VAL A 415 17.77 6.60 -12.52
C VAL A 415 18.54 7.11 -13.74
N ARG A 416 18.98 8.37 -13.74
CA ARG A 416 19.75 8.95 -14.86
C ARG A 416 21.04 8.16 -15.12
N LYS A 417 21.81 7.83 -14.07
CA LYS A 417 23.03 7.02 -14.20
C LYS A 417 22.74 5.63 -14.77
N THR A 418 21.67 4.99 -14.32
CA THR A 418 21.28 3.64 -14.79
C THR A 418 20.89 3.65 -16.25
N LEU A 419 20.23 4.71 -16.74
CA LEU A 419 19.89 4.89 -18.15
C LEU A 419 21.10 4.98 -19.07
N HIS A 420 22.25 5.38 -18.57
CA HIS A 420 23.48 5.45 -19.36
C HIS A 420 24.30 4.15 -19.35
N LEU A 421 23.91 3.12 -18.56
CA LEU A 421 24.63 1.87 -18.52
C LEU A 421 24.44 1.05 -19.82
N PRO A 422 25.50 0.53 -20.44
CA PRO A 422 25.42 -0.25 -21.70
C PRO A 422 24.51 -1.47 -21.62
N LYS A 423 24.39 -2.06 -20.43
CA LYS A 423 23.54 -3.22 -20.17
C LYS A 423 22.05 -2.98 -20.51
N PHE A 424 21.57 -1.75 -20.39
CA PHE A 424 20.17 -1.38 -20.60
C PHE A 424 19.94 -0.64 -21.92
N ASN A 425 21.00 -0.50 -22.76
CA ASN A 425 20.98 0.20 -24.03
C ASN A 425 21.61 -0.70 -25.07
N ARG A 426 20.91 -1.75 -25.49
CA ARG A 426 21.29 -2.58 -26.61
C ARG A 426 20.43 -2.17 -27.79
N PRO A 427 20.96 -1.44 -28.80
CA PRO A 427 20.19 -1.17 -30.00
C PRO A 427 19.77 -2.50 -30.63
N THR A 428 18.53 -2.60 -31.04
CA THR A 428 18.09 -3.66 -31.95
C THR A 428 18.90 -3.48 -33.24
N PRO A 429 19.51 -4.55 -33.78
CA PRO A 429 20.21 -4.50 -35.07
C PRO A 429 19.25 -4.04 -36.16
#